data_14abce21e4e9e572cd8c2b54d3795373
#
_entry.id   14abce21e4e9e572cd8c2b54d3795373
#
_cell.length_a   1.000
_cell.length_b   1.000
_cell.length_c   1.000
_cell.angle_alpha   90.00
_cell.angle_beta   90.00
_cell.angle_gamma   90.00
#
_symmetry.space_group_name_H-M   'P 1'
#
loop_
_entity.id
_entity.type
_entity.pdbx_description
1 polymer ?
#
loop_
_entity_poly.entity_id
_entity_poly.type
_entity_poly.pdbx_seq_one_letter_code
_entity_poly.pdbx_strand_id
1 'polypeptide(L)'
;MTKAIQQIMLGTVMRNEAEAAETLKKVKAAGYDAIELNGFMIKPTSFLVRTLTKAAGMPVGKGGNFDWNELVKGAHLAVTSVHEDLGTIKREPDTVIDEAKRFGAKYVVVTGMYRFDYRDMEAVLGLCRDLEASGKVLKEAGIELLYHNHNCEFLKVEAGKTAYDLILQETDPSCVNFEFDSYWPTEAGVCALDLMKKLDTRMKLYHINDRGTRLTKPAMTPILKSDSMELGYGNIDLVSLVEQAKKVNVDAVILESHRNWAEKSPLKSMELSAEFMNRYVQ
;
A
#
# COMPACT_ATOMS: atom_id res chain seq x y z
N MET A 1 -7.22 5.25 15.05
CA MET A 1 -6.36 4.64 13.99
C MET A 1 -5.38 5.69 13.48
N THR A 2 -4.15 5.31 13.15
CA THR A 2 -3.15 6.22 12.57
C THR A 2 -3.54 6.59 11.14
N LYS A 3 -3.44 7.87 10.78
CA LYS A 3 -3.64 8.35 9.42
C LYS A 3 -2.29 8.40 8.73
N ALA A 4 -2.10 7.61 7.68
CA ALA A 4 -0.83 7.54 6.97
C ALA A 4 -0.98 7.78 5.47
N ILE A 5 0.15 7.99 4.81
CA ILE A 5 0.25 8.12 3.35
C ILE A 5 1.36 7.21 2.82
N GLN A 6 1.12 6.57 1.69
CA GLN A 6 2.11 5.76 1.01
C GLN A 6 3.12 6.65 0.27
N GLN A 7 4.41 6.42 0.48
CA GLN A 7 5.52 7.20 -0.09
C GLN A 7 5.47 7.29 -1.63
N ILE A 8 5.02 6.23 -2.30
CA ILE A 8 5.01 6.14 -3.77
C ILE A 8 4.15 7.25 -4.40
N MET A 9 3.08 7.66 -3.74
CA MET A 9 2.23 8.76 -4.19
C MET A 9 3.00 10.07 -4.35
N LEU A 10 4.02 10.27 -3.52
CA LEU A 10 4.79 11.52 -3.43
C LEU A 10 6.10 11.49 -4.22
N GLY A 11 6.46 10.36 -4.84
CA GLY A 11 7.76 10.15 -5.47
C GLY A 11 8.14 11.18 -6.54
N THR A 12 7.16 11.74 -7.24
CA THR A 12 7.40 12.75 -8.30
C THR A 12 7.67 14.15 -7.78
N VAL A 13 7.33 14.44 -6.51
CA VAL A 13 7.51 15.75 -5.86
C VAL A 13 8.62 15.76 -4.82
N MET A 14 9.32 14.64 -4.63
CA MET A 14 10.46 14.47 -3.74
C MET A 14 11.75 14.20 -4.57
N ARG A 15 12.18 15.16 -5.38
CA ARG A 15 13.29 14.99 -6.33
C ARG A 15 14.67 15.18 -5.71
N ASN A 16 14.73 15.84 -4.55
CA ASN A 16 15.90 16.05 -3.72
C ASN A 16 15.47 16.14 -2.24
N GLU A 17 16.44 16.14 -1.31
CA GLU A 17 16.16 16.13 0.14
C GLU A 17 15.38 17.36 0.62
N ALA A 18 15.67 18.53 0.06
CA ALA A 18 14.94 19.75 0.44
C ALA A 18 13.46 19.68 0.05
N GLU A 19 13.16 19.21 -1.18
CA GLU A 19 11.80 18.99 -1.62
C GLU A 19 11.11 17.88 -0.82
N ALA A 20 11.84 16.80 -0.47
CA ALA A 20 11.33 15.73 0.37
C ALA A 20 10.97 16.27 1.78
N ALA A 21 11.85 17.03 2.40
CA ALA A 21 11.60 17.64 3.71
C ALA A 21 10.38 18.56 3.68
N GLU A 22 10.23 19.40 2.64
CA GLU A 22 9.07 20.29 2.49
C GLU A 22 7.79 19.49 2.24
N THR A 23 7.84 18.47 1.39
CA THR A 23 6.70 17.60 1.10
C THR A 23 6.21 16.88 2.37
N LEU A 24 7.12 16.30 3.16
CA LEU A 24 6.76 15.61 4.39
C LEU A 24 6.17 16.58 5.45
N LYS A 25 6.65 17.83 5.52
CA LYS A 25 6.02 18.86 6.36
C LYS A 25 4.59 19.18 5.91
N LYS A 26 4.33 19.23 4.59
CA LYS A 26 2.97 19.41 4.05
C LYS A 26 2.07 18.22 4.37
N VAL A 27 2.59 16.99 4.30
CA VAL A 27 1.89 15.77 4.74
C VAL A 27 1.46 15.90 6.20
N LYS A 28 2.38 16.27 7.09
CA LYS A 28 2.06 16.49 8.51
C LYS A 28 1.06 17.60 8.73
N ALA A 29 1.21 18.72 8.03
CA ALA A 29 0.30 19.86 8.13
C ALA A 29 -1.12 19.54 7.63
N ALA A 30 -1.27 18.62 6.66
CA ALA A 30 -2.57 18.14 6.19
C ALA A 30 -3.28 17.22 7.21
N GLY A 31 -2.57 16.76 8.25
CA GLY A 31 -3.14 15.96 9.33
C GLY A 31 -2.81 14.48 9.29
N TYR A 32 -1.85 14.07 8.46
CA TYR A 32 -1.31 12.71 8.52
C TYR A 32 -0.33 12.56 9.70
N ASP A 33 -0.34 11.40 10.31
CA ASP A 33 0.48 11.09 11.49
C ASP A 33 1.71 10.26 11.12
N ALA A 34 1.65 9.55 9.98
CA ALA A 34 2.67 8.62 9.58
C ALA A 34 2.83 8.54 8.05
N ILE A 35 3.90 7.90 7.65
CA ILE A 35 4.19 7.52 6.26
C ILE A 35 4.50 6.03 6.20
N GLU A 36 4.15 5.40 5.10
CA GLU A 36 4.61 4.08 4.73
C GLU A 36 5.72 4.20 3.70
N LEU A 37 6.81 3.48 3.90
CA LEU A 37 8.02 3.59 3.07
C LEU A 37 8.12 2.42 2.08
N ASN A 38 8.81 2.65 0.96
CA ASN A 38 9.15 1.62 -0.02
C ASN A 38 10.66 1.38 -0.04
N GLY A 39 11.11 0.15 0.17
CA GLY A 39 12.51 -0.24 0.16
C GLY A 39 13.24 0.24 -1.11
N PHE A 40 12.63 0.09 -2.29
CA PHE A 40 13.22 0.56 -3.55
C PHE A 40 13.31 2.10 -3.70
N MET A 41 12.61 2.88 -2.87
CA MET A 41 12.64 4.35 -2.87
C MET A 41 13.59 4.92 -1.81
N ILE A 42 13.91 4.16 -0.78
CA ILE A 42 14.77 4.59 0.33
C ILE A 42 16.19 4.01 0.26
N LYS A 43 16.43 3.08 -0.68
CA LYS A 43 17.74 2.47 -0.97
C LYS A 43 18.26 2.91 -2.34
N PRO A 44 19.59 2.98 -2.53
CA PRO A 44 20.17 3.14 -3.86
C PRO A 44 19.75 1.98 -4.78
N THR A 45 19.01 2.28 -5.83
CA THR A 45 18.57 1.28 -6.82
C THR A 45 19.36 1.40 -8.11
N SER A 46 19.67 0.27 -8.75
CA SER A 46 20.36 0.25 -10.03
C SER A 46 19.53 0.94 -11.13
N PHE A 47 20.20 1.49 -12.15
CA PHE A 47 19.56 2.13 -13.29
C PHE A 47 18.54 1.20 -13.98
N LEU A 48 18.85 -0.10 -14.06
CA LEU A 48 17.98 -1.10 -14.67
C LEU A 48 16.66 -1.25 -13.89
N VAL A 49 16.74 -1.39 -12.57
CA VAL A 49 15.55 -1.50 -11.70
C VAL A 49 14.68 -0.26 -11.83
N ARG A 50 15.27 0.95 -11.80
CA ARG A 50 14.55 2.21 -11.98
C ARG A 50 13.82 2.29 -13.32
N THR A 51 14.46 1.82 -14.40
CA THR A 51 13.87 1.82 -15.74
C THR A 51 12.70 0.86 -15.83
N LEU A 52 12.80 -0.35 -15.25
CA LEU A 52 11.73 -1.34 -15.20
C LEU A 52 10.56 -0.86 -14.37
N THR A 53 10.81 -0.27 -13.19
CA THR A 53 9.78 0.30 -12.31
C THR A 53 9.01 1.43 -13.02
N LYS A 54 9.72 2.31 -13.73
CA LYS A 54 9.11 3.37 -14.54
C LYS A 54 8.28 2.79 -15.71
N ALA A 55 8.76 1.75 -16.37
CA ALA A 55 8.03 1.07 -17.45
C ALA A 55 6.76 0.38 -16.94
N ALA A 56 6.75 -0.06 -15.67
CA ALA A 56 5.56 -0.58 -14.99
C ALA A 56 4.56 0.51 -14.56
N GLY A 57 4.82 1.79 -14.90
CA GLY A 57 3.94 2.92 -14.58
C GLY A 57 4.03 3.45 -13.16
N MET A 58 5.00 2.98 -12.38
CA MET A 58 5.21 3.45 -11.02
C MET A 58 6.07 4.73 -10.99
N PRO A 59 5.75 5.73 -10.14
CA PRO A 59 6.56 6.93 -9.98
C PRO A 59 7.89 6.55 -9.31
N VAL A 60 8.99 6.72 -10.03
CA VAL A 60 10.34 6.45 -9.53
C VAL A 60 10.97 7.75 -9.07
N GLY A 61 11.07 7.94 -7.76
CA GLY A 61 11.80 9.02 -7.15
C GLY A 61 13.35 8.86 -7.25
N LYS A 62 14.09 9.90 -6.92
CA LYS A 62 15.56 9.88 -6.79
C LYS A 62 16.00 9.63 -5.33
N GLY A 63 15.09 9.25 -4.45
CA GLY A 63 15.25 9.27 -2.99
C GLY A 63 16.20 8.25 -2.37
N GLY A 64 16.75 7.31 -3.14
CA GLY A 64 17.57 6.23 -2.60
C GLY A 64 18.88 6.65 -1.89
N ASN A 65 19.28 7.92 -2.00
CA ASN A 65 20.45 8.48 -1.32
C ASN A 65 20.09 9.50 -0.23
N PHE A 66 18.81 9.68 0.09
CA PHE A 66 18.38 10.66 1.09
C PHE A 66 18.45 10.02 2.49
N ASP A 67 18.69 10.83 3.51
CA ASP A 67 18.54 10.38 4.89
C ASP A 67 17.06 10.39 5.29
N TRP A 68 16.35 9.33 4.90
CA TRP A 68 14.92 9.18 5.19
C TRP A 68 14.61 9.19 6.68
N ASN A 69 15.54 8.72 7.54
CA ASN A 69 15.34 8.73 8.98
C ASN A 69 15.27 10.17 9.52
N GLU A 70 16.21 11.01 9.09
CA GLU A 70 16.21 12.43 9.48
C GLU A 70 15.05 13.19 8.83
N LEU A 71 14.68 12.89 7.58
CA LEU A 71 13.55 13.51 6.89
C LEU A 71 12.21 13.24 7.59
N VAL A 72 11.95 11.97 7.94
CA VAL A 72 10.72 11.55 8.60
C VAL A 72 10.64 12.14 10.02
N LYS A 73 11.74 12.05 10.79
CA LYS A 73 11.84 12.67 12.13
C LYS A 73 11.66 14.19 12.07
N GLY A 74 12.32 14.86 11.14
CA GLY A 74 12.23 16.31 10.96
C GLY A 74 10.83 16.81 10.59
N ALA A 75 10.01 15.93 10.01
CA ALA A 75 8.60 16.19 9.71
C ALA A 75 7.64 15.77 10.85
N HIS A 76 8.15 15.15 11.93
CA HIS A 76 7.35 14.59 13.03
C HIS A 76 6.31 13.55 12.54
N LEU A 77 6.70 12.71 11.58
CA LEU A 77 5.91 11.58 11.11
C LEU A 77 6.44 10.28 11.73
N ALA A 78 5.56 9.34 12.02
CA ALA A 78 5.94 7.95 12.30
C ALA A 78 6.09 7.18 10.99
N VAL A 79 6.71 6.00 11.05
CA VAL A 79 6.70 5.02 9.94
C VAL A 79 5.80 3.86 10.34
N THR A 80 4.75 3.59 9.55
CA THR A 80 3.83 2.48 9.82
C THR A 80 4.46 1.15 9.44
N SER A 81 5.10 1.10 8.28
CA SER A 81 5.51 -0.10 7.58
C SER A 81 6.57 0.21 6.52
N VAL A 82 7.26 -0.83 6.09
CA VAL A 82 8.20 -0.76 4.97
C VAL A 82 7.81 -1.84 3.95
N HIS A 83 7.53 -1.43 2.70
CA HIS A 83 7.32 -2.37 1.61
C HIS A 83 8.64 -2.92 1.11
N GLU A 84 8.73 -4.25 1.00
CA GLU A 84 9.91 -4.93 0.48
C GLU A 84 9.52 -6.12 -0.42
N ASP A 85 10.36 -6.47 -1.38
CA ASP A 85 10.12 -7.66 -2.20
C ASP A 85 10.44 -8.95 -1.43
N LEU A 86 9.62 -9.98 -1.64
CA LEU A 86 9.77 -11.27 -0.97
C LEU A 86 11.14 -11.91 -1.23
N GLY A 87 11.69 -11.71 -2.43
CA GLY A 87 13.01 -12.23 -2.77
C GLY A 87 14.13 -11.61 -1.95
N THR A 88 14.04 -10.31 -1.65
CA THR A 88 14.98 -9.62 -0.76
C THR A 88 14.85 -10.12 0.67
N ILE A 89 13.63 -10.28 1.19
CA ILE A 89 13.41 -10.83 2.55
C ILE A 89 14.03 -12.24 2.67
N LYS A 90 13.87 -13.08 1.63
CA LYS A 90 14.43 -14.44 1.62
C LYS A 90 15.96 -14.49 1.55
N ARG A 91 16.60 -13.54 0.85
CA ARG A 91 18.06 -13.53 0.65
C ARG A 91 18.79 -12.78 1.75
N GLU A 92 18.21 -11.71 2.26
CA GLU A 92 18.87 -10.73 3.14
C GLU A 92 17.95 -10.33 4.30
N PRO A 93 17.39 -11.29 5.07
CA PRO A 93 16.41 -10.99 6.11
C PRO A 93 16.95 -10.03 7.15
N ASP A 94 18.22 -10.16 7.56
CA ASP A 94 18.83 -9.28 8.57
C ASP A 94 18.85 -7.81 8.10
N THR A 95 19.14 -7.57 6.82
CA THR A 95 19.12 -6.21 6.23
C THR A 95 17.71 -5.60 6.30
N VAL A 96 16.67 -6.40 6.01
CA VAL A 96 15.27 -5.93 6.08
C VAL A 96 14.84 -5.69 7.53
N ILE A 97 15.26 -6.55 8.45
CA ILE A 97 15.01 -6.42 9.89
C ILE A 97 15.66 -5.15 10.45
N ASP A 98 16.91 -4.91 10.11
CA ASP A 98 17.65 -3.72 10.55
C ASP A 98 17.01 -2.44 10.01
N GLU A 99 16.56 -2.46 8.75
CA GLU A 99 15.87 -1.33 8.15
C GLU A 99 14.53 -1.06 8.83
N ALA A 100 13.69 -2.06 9.04
CA ALA A 100 12.43 -1.91 9.75
C ALA A 100 12.65 -1.35 11.17
N LYS A 101 13.63 -1.88 11.90
CA LYS A 101 14.01 -1.39 13.23
C LYS A 101 14.54 0.04 13.22
N ARG A 102 15.36 0.39 12.22
CA ARG A 102 15.89 1.75 12.05
C ARG A 102 14.78 2.80 11.94
N PHE A 103 13.69 2.46 11.27
CA PHE A 103 12.51 3.32 11.13
C PHE A 103 11.50 3.16 12.26
N GLY A 104 11.68 2.20 13.15
CA GLY A 104 10.68 1.85 14.16
C GLY A 104 9.39 1.28 13.57
N ALA A 105 9.46 0.72 12.36
CA ALA A 105 8.33 0.09 11.70
C ALA A 105 8.00 -1.26 12.34
N LYS A 106 6.72 -1.46 12.65
CA LYS A 106 6.21 -2.71 13.20
C LYS A 106 6.02 -3.78 12.12
N TYR A 107 5.80 -3.33 10.88
CA TYR A 107 5.39 -4.17 9.76
C TYR A 107 6.37 -4.09 8.60
N VAL A 108 6.63 -5.25 7.99
CA VAL A 108 7.20 -5.37 6.65
C VAL A 108 6.11 -5.90 5.73
N VAL A 109 5.88 -5.23 4.62
CA VAL A 109 4.80 -5.53 3.69
C VAL A 109 5.36 -6.10 2.38
N VAL A 110 4.84 -7.24 1.96
CA VAL A 110 5.12 -7.84 0.65
C VAL A 110 3.96 -7.53 -0.28
N THR A 111 4.25 -6.84 -1.38
CA THR A 111 3.29 -6.65 -2.47
C THR A 111 3.27 -7.84 -3.42
N GLY A 112 2.27 -7.90 -4.30
CA GLY A 112 2.12 -8.95 -5.29
C GLY A 112 3.39 -9.23 -6.11
N MET A 113 3.50 -10.45 -6.58
CA MET A 113 4.69 -10.98 -7.25
C MET A 113 4.76 -10.57 -8.72
N TYR A 114 5.95 -10.14 -9.19
CA TYR A 114 6.19 -9.86 -10.60
C TYR A 114 6.34 -11.14 -11.42
N ARG A 115 5.76 -11.16 -12.65
CA ARG A 115 5.83 -12.29 -13.59
C ARG A 115 5.36 -13.61 -12.96
N PHE A 116 4.30 -13.53 -12.18
CA PHE A 116 3.72 -14.63 -11.42
C PHE A 116 2.32 -14.95 -11.94
N ASP A 117 2.03 -16.23 -12.17
CA ASP A 117 0.68 -16.63 -12.62
C ASP A 117 -0.19 -16.97 -11.40
N TYR A 118 -1.03 -16.02 -11.03
CA TYR A 118 -2.01 -16.19 -9.94
C TYR A 118 -3.14 -17.17 -10.25
N ARG A 119 -3.19 -17.76 -11.45
CA ARG A 119 -4.14 -18.84 -11.79
C ARG A 119 -3.54 -20.21 -11.51
N ASP A 120 -2.24 -20.30 -11.38
CA ASP A 120 -1.53 -21.55 -11.07
C ASP A 120 -1.58 -21.83 -9.58
N MET A 121 -2.39 -22.82 -9.19
CA MET A 121 -2.59 -23.21 -7.79
C MET A 121 -1.29 -23.60 -7.10
N GLU A 122 -0.42 -24.38 -7.77
CA GLU A 122 0.85 -24.82 -7.17
C GLU A 122 1.81 -23.66 -6.97
N ALA A 123 1.84 -22.70 -7.90
CA ALA A 123 2.62 -21.49 -7.75
C ALA A 123 2.12 -20.66 -6.55
N VAL A 124 0.80 -20.50 -6.39
CA VAL A 124 0.20 -19.76 -5.26
C VAL A 124 0.46 -20.47 -3.93
N LEU A 125 0.36 -21.80 -3.88
CA LEU A 125 0.75 -22.59 -2.69
C LEU A 125 2.25 -22.45 -2.36
N GLY A 126 3.08 -22.35 -3.39
CA GLY A 126 4.51 -22.03 -3.25
C GLY A 126 4.72 -20.65 -2.62
N LEU A 127 3.98 -19.66 -3.07
CA LEU A 127 4.00 -18.31 -2.49
C LEU A 127 3.57 -18.31 -1.02
N CYS A 128 2.52 -19.07 -0.65
CA CYS A 128 2.09 -19.20 0.74
C CYS A 128 3.20 -19.74 1.64
N ARG A 129 3.89 -20.81 1.20
CA ARG A 129 5.04 -21.37 1.93
C ARG A 129 6.18 -20.37 2.11
N ASP A 130 6.50 -19.60 1.06
CA ASP A 130 7.55 -18.59 1.09
C ASP A 130 7.19 -17.42 2.02
N LEU A 131 5.92 -16.98 2.03
CA LEU A 131 5.41 -15.96 2.94
C LEU A 131 5.50 -16.43 4.39
N GLU A 132 5.08 -17.67 4.69
CA GLU A 132 5.18 -18.21 6.05
C GLU A 132 6.62 -18.32 6.54
N ALA A 133 7.53 -18.83 5.70
CA ALA A 133 8.94 -18.95 6.05
C ALA A 133 9.53 -17.56 6.38
N SER A 134 9.25 -16.56 5.54
CA SER A 134 9.69 -15.17 5.74
C SER A 134 9.04 -14.54 6.97
N GLY A 135 7.73 -14.77 7.18
CA GLY A 135 6.98 -14.25 8.32
C GLY A 135 7.50 -14.80 9.66
N LYS A 136 7.91 -16.07 9.71
CA LYS A 136 8.53 -16.67 10.91
C LYS A 136 9.85 -15.98 11.27
N VAL A 137 10.71 -15.74 10.27
CA VAL A 137 12.00 -15.05 10.48
C VAL A 137 11.80 -13.63 10.99
N LEU A 138 10.90 -12.86 10.36
CA LEU A 138 10.60 -11.49 10.79
C LEU A 138 9.99 -11.45 12.19
N LYS A 139 9.10 -12.40 12.51
CA LYS A 139 8.46 -12.52 13.83
C LYS A 139 9.47 -12.75 14.96
N GLU A 140 10.50 -13.56 14.75
CA GLU A 140 11.58 -13.75 15.72
C GLU A 140 12.31 -12.44 16.06
N ALA A 141 12.34 -11.50 15.12
CA ALA A 141 12.90 -10.17 15.31
C ALA A 141 11.89 -9.14 15.88
N GLY A 142 10.63 -9.55 16.14
CA GLY A 142 9.56 -8.69 16.63
C GLY A 142 8.89 -7.86 15.54
N ILE A 143 9.02 -8.25 14.27
CA ILE A 143 8.41 -7.59 13.10
C ILE A 143 7.33 -8.52 12.53
N GLU A 144 6.20 -7.97 12.12
CA GLU A 144 5.09 -8.73 11.53
C GLU A 144 5.10 -8.60 10.00
N LEU A 145 4.98 -9.72 9.29
CA LEU A 145 4.87 -9.73 7.84
C LEU A 145 3.41 -9.56 7.42
N LEU A 146 3.18 -8.62 6.50
CA LEU A 146 1.87 -8.41 5.88
C LEU A 146 1.96 -8.67 4.38
N TYR A 147 0.86 -9.17 3.81
CA TYR A 147 0.67 -9.29 2.37
C TYR A 147 -0.29 -8.20 1.89
N HIS A 148 0.14 -7.44 0.88
CA HIS A 148 -0.65 -6.40 0.23
C HIS A 148 -1.17 -6.90 -1.13
N ASN A 149 -2.47 -6.76 -1.35
CA ASN A 149 -3.14 -7.24 -2.55
C ASN A 149 -3.24 -6.19 -3.67
N HIS A 150 -3.24 -6.70 -4.89
CA HIS A 150 -3.69 -5.99 -6.10
C HIS A 150 -4.94 -6.65 -6.69
N ASN A 151 -5.19 -6.45 -7.99
CA ASN A 151 -6.32 -7.09 -8.69
C ASN A 151 -5.98 -8.49 -9.22
N CYS A 152 -4.71 -8.83 -9.40
CA CYS A 152 -4.27 -10.12 -9.93
C CYS A 152 -4.56 -11.29 -8.99
N GLU A 153 -4.63 -11.08 -7.68
CA GLU A 153 -4.98 -12.09 -6.69
C GLU A 153 -6.45 -12.54 -6.78
N PHE A 154 -7.30 -11.76 -7.46
CA PHE A 154 -8.71 -12.14 -7.69
C PHE A 154 -8.92 -12.99 -8.94
N LEU A 155 -7.83 -13.36 -9.65
CA LEU A 155 -7.86 -14.41 -10.65
C LEU A 155 -8.19 -15.75 -10.00
N LYS A 156 -8.94 -16.59 -10.72
CA LYS A 156 -9.40 -17.88 -10.20
C LYS A 156 -8.35 -18.96 -10.42
N VAL A 157 -8.00 -19.66 -9.35
CA VAL A 157 -7.18 -20.88 -9.37
C VAL A 157 -8.02 -22.11 -9.67
N GLU A 158 -9.31 -22.06 -9.29
CA GLU A 158 -10.33 -23.06 -9.62
C GLU A 158 -11.74 -22.45 -9.58
N ALA A 159 -12.77 -23.22 -9.94
CA ALA A 159 -14.15 -22.74 -9.92
C ALA A 159 -14.56 -22.28 -8.51
N GLY A 160 -14.90 -20.99 -8.38
CA GLY A 160 -15.37 -20.40 -7.13
C GLY A 160 -14.27 -19.98 -6.15
N LYS A 161 -12.97 -20.24 -6.45
CA LYS A 161 -11.84 -19.89 -5.57
C LYS A 161 -10.82 -19.01 -6.25
N THR A 162 -10.48 -17.89 -5.66
CA THR A 162 -9.42 -16.98 -6.14
C THR A 162 -8.07 -17.29 -5.52
N ALA A 163 -6.99 -16.75 -6.11
CA ALA A 163 -5.68 -16.81 -5.48
C ALA A 163 -5.67 -16.12 -4.12
N TYR A 164 -6.42 -15.01 -3.96
CA TYR A 164 -6.57 -14.34 -2.67
C TYR A 164 -7.19 -15.25 -1.59
N ASP A 165 -8.23 -16.01 -1.97
CA ASP A 165 -8.85 -17.00 -1.08
C ASP A 165 -7.84 -18.05 -0.65
N LEU A 166 -7.00 -18.51 -1.57
CA LEU A 166 -5.98 -19.51 -1.29
C LEU A 166 -4.91 -18.96 -0.35
N ILE A 167 -4.39 -17.74 -0.62
CA ILE A 167 -3.41 -17.07 0.25
C ILE A 167 -3.97 -16.90 1.67
N LEU A 168 -5.23 -16.48 1.78
CA LEU A 168 -5.87 -16.32 3.10
C LEU A 168 -6.02 -17.64 3.84
N GLN A 169 -6.36 -18.73 3.14
CA GLN A 169 -6.62 -20.04 3.75
C GLN A 169 -5.33 -20.79 4.10
N GLU A 170 -4.31 -20.68 3.25
CA GLU A 170 -3.09 -21.49 3.31
C GLU A 170 -1.93 -20.77 4.03
N THR A 171 -2.16 -19.62 4.66
CA THR A 171 -1.15 -18.91 5.46
C THR A 171 -1.55 -18.84 6.93
N ASP A 172 -0.58 -19.14 7.82
CA ASP A 172 -0.73 -19.10 9.27
C ASP A 172 -0.86 -17.66 9.78
N PRO A 173 -1.99 -17.26 10.41
CA PRO A 173 -2.18 -15.92 10.98
C PRO A 173 -1.17 -15.56 12.07
N SER A 174 -0.46 -16.52 12.62
CA SER A 174 0.57 -16.26 13.61
C SER A 174 1.84 -15.64 13.04
N CYS A 175 2.04 -15.67 11.72
CA CYS A 175 3.24 -15.16 11.05
C CYS A 175 2.98 -14.41 9.73
N VAL A 176 1.77 -14.53 9.14
CA VAL A 176 1.37 -13.81 7.93
C VAL A 176 0.01 -13.16 8.15
N ASN A 177 -0.06 -11.85 8.04
CA ASN A 177 -1.30 -11.07 8.10
C ASN A 177 -1.43 -10.17 6.86
N PHE A 178 -2.35 -9.22 6.85
CA PHE A 178 -2.69 -8.48 5.63
C PHE A 178 -2.67 -6.97 5.85
N GLU A 179 -2.08 -6.31 4.87
CA GLU A 179 -2.39 -4.95 4.52
C GLU A 179 -3.38 -4.99 3.36
N PHE A 180 -4.64 -4.70 3.65
CA PHE A 180 -5.71 -4.80 2.67
C PHE A 180 -5.86 -3.51 1.88
N ASP A 181 -5.80 -3.58 0.56
CA ASP A 181 -6.17 -2.48 -0.33
C ASP A 181 -7.57 -2.72 -0.90
N SER A 182 -8.48 -1.76 -0.69
CA SER A 182 -9.88 -1.84 -1.14
C SER A 182 -10.10 -1.42 -2.60
N TYR A 183 -9.17 -0.69 -3.19
CA TYR A 183 -9.27 -0.22 -4.57
C TYR A 183 -9.23 -1.38 -5.58
N TRP A 184 -8.30 -2.29 -5.41
CA TRP A 184 -8.03 -3.36 -6.36
C TRP A 184 -9.12 -4.44 -6.44
N PRO A 185 -9.71 -4.95 -5.34
CA PRO A 185 -10.88 -5.82 -5.44
C PRO A 185 -12.07 -5.11 -6.06
N THR A 186 -12.29 -3.82 -5.75
CA THR A 186 -13.36 -3.03 -6.37
C THR A 186 -13.15 -2.92 -7.88
N GLU A 187 -11.92 -2.71 -8.35
CA GLU A 187 -11.57 -2.72 -9.77
C GLU A 187 -11.80 -4.09 -10.41
N ALA A 188 -11.52 -5.17 -9.69
CA ALA A 188 -11.79 -6.54 -10.13
C ALA A 188 -13.28 -6.95 -10.05
N GLY A 189 -14.18 -6.07 -9.60
CA GLY A 189 -15.60 -6.35 -9.45
C GLY A 189 -15.94 -7.20 -8.23
N VAL A 190 -15.08 -7.21 -7.22
CA VAL A 190 -15.25 -7.94 -5.95
C VAL A 190 -15.66 -6.97 -4.85
N CYS A 191 -16.56 -7.39 -3.96
CA CYS A 191 -17.01 -6.57 -2.84
C CYS A 191 -15.91 -6.44 -1.78
N ALA A 192 -15.28 -5.26 -1.69
CA ALA A 192 -14.21 -4.98 -0.73
C ALA A 192 -14.67 -5.15 0.73
N LEU A 193 -15.90 -4.73 1.07
CA LEU A 193 -16.44 -4.85 2.42
C LEU A 193 -16.57 -6.31 2.87
N ASP A 194 -16.97 -7.21 1.98
CA ASP A 194 -17.09 -8.63 2.31
C ASP A 194 -15.72 -9.29 2.51
N LEU A 195 -14.70 -8.86 1.75
CA LEU A 195 -13.32 -9.28 1.97
C LEU A 195 -12.78 -8.78 3.31
N MET A 196 -13.03 -7.51 3.67
CA MET A 196 -12.63 -6.97 4.98
C MET A 196 -13.26 -7.75 6.13
N LYS A 197 -14.54 -8.12 6.02
CA LYS A 197 -15.20 -8.99 7.02
C LYS A 197 -14.58 -10.38 7.08
N LYS A 198 -14.17 -10.95 5.94
CA LYS A 198 -13.51 -12.25 5.86
C LYS A 198 -12.10 -12.24 6.44
N LEU A 199 -11.35 -11.14 6.23
CA LEU A 199 -10.03 -10.95 6.82
C LEU A 199 -10.08 -10.79 8.34
N ASP A 200 -11.10 -10.10 8.84
CA ASP A 200 -11.28 -9.81 10.26
C ASP A 200 -10.01 -9.27 10.91
N THR A 201 -9.59 -9.77 12.04
CA THR A 201 -8.40 -9.35 12.80
C THR A 201 -7.06 -9.64 12.09
N ARG A 202 -7.07 -10.39 10.99
CA ARG A 202 -5.89 -10.54 10.12
C ARG A 202 -5.57 -9.29 9.30
N MET A 203 -6.52 -8.35 9.15
CA MET A 203 -6.27 -7.05 8.54
C MET A 203 -5.60 -6.11 9.57
N LYS A 204 -4.30 -5.85 9.40
CA LYS A 204 -3.50 -5.00 10.31
C LYS A 204 -3.40 -3.57 9.81
N LEU A 205 -3.28 -3.38 8.50
CA LEU A 205 -3.23 -2.11 7.82
C LEU A 205 -4.29 -2.06 6.71
N TYR A 206 -4.75 -0.86 6.40
CA TYR A 206 -5.76 -0.64 5.37
C TYR A 206 -5.33 0.45 4.39
N HIS A 207 -5.08 0.08 3.12
CA HIS A 207 -4.90 1.02 2.04
C HIS A 207 -6.24 1.51 1.50
N ILE A 208 -6.41 2.82 1.53
CA ILE A 208 -7.63 3.50 1.10
C ILE A 208 -7.37 4.36 -0.14
N ASN A 209 -8.22 4.19 -1.14
CA ASN A 209 -8.28 4.99 -2.35
C ASN A 209 -9.74 5.04 -2.83
N ASP A 210 -10.13 6.08 -3.54
CA ASP A 210 -11.47 6.17 -4.13
C ASP A 210 -11.41 5.92 -5.64
N ARG A 211 -12.55 5.63 -6.24
CA ARG A 211 -12.67 5.31 -7.66
C ARG A 211 -13.88 5.99 -8.26
N GLY A 212 -13.68 6.70 -9.36
CA GLY A 212 -14.75 7.40 -10.02
C GLY A 212 -14.33 7.93 -11.39
N THR A 213 -15.07 8.89 -11.91
CA THR A 213 -14.80 9.50 -13.20
C THR A 213 -14.59 11.01 -13.05
N ARG A 214 -13.44 11.49 -13.46
CA ARG A 214 -13.14 12.92 -13.51
C ARG A 214 -13.47 13.46 -14.91
N LEU A 215 -14.45 14.35 -15.01
CA LEU A 215 -14.81 15.02 -16.25
C LEU A 215 -14.54 16.52 -16.13
N THR A 216 -13.89 17.09 -17.14
CA THR A 216 -13.67 18.54 -17.28
C THR A 216 -14.67 19.17 -18.25
N LYS A 217 -15.41 18.37 -19.01
CA LYS A 217 -16.47 18.75 -19.96
C LYS A 217 -17.47 17.60 -20.12
N PRO A 218 -18.69 17.85 -20.60
CA PRO A 218 -19.65 16.78 -20.88
C PRO A 218 -19.06 15.71 -21.78
N ALA A 219 -19.30 14.44 -21.44
CA ALA A 219 -18.87 13.31 -22.25
C ALA A 219 -19.75 13.17 -23.50
N MET A 220 -19.15 12.69 -24.59
CA MET A 220 -19.88 12.42 -25.85
C MET A 220 -20.71 11.14 -25.80
N THR A 221 -20.42 10.24 -24.87
CA THR A 221 -21.13 8.96 -24.72
C THR A 221 -21.40 8.70 -23.24
N PRO A 222 -22.41 7.88 -22.88
CA PRO A 222 -22.69 7.53 -21.50
C PRO A 222 -21.71 6.50 -20.90
N ILE A 223 -20.80 5.96 -21.71
CA ILE A 223 -19.80 4.98 -21.26
C ILE A 223 -18.52 5.72 -20.86
N LEU A 224 -18.30 5.79 -19.56
CA LEU A 224 -17.17 6.50 -18.97
C LEU A 224 -16.13 5.51 -18.42
N LYS A 225 -14.86 5.91 -18.46
CA LYS A 225 -13.79 5.18 -17.76
C LYS A 225 -13.68 5.73 -16.34
N SER A 226 -13.70 4.84 -15.37
CA SER A 226 -13.38 5.19 -13.99
C SER A 226 -11.88 4.99 -13.73
N ASP A 227 -11.35 5.76 -12.78
CA ASP A 227 -9.96 5.71 -12.33
C ASP A 227 -9.88 6.13 -10.87
N SER A 228 -8.68 6.17 -10.31
CA SER A 228 -8.41 6.68 -8.97
C SER A 228 -8.94 8.10 -8.79
N MET A 229 -9.50 8.38 -7.63
CA MET A 229 -10.03 9.69 -7.23
C MET A 229 -9.58 10.01 -5.80
N GLU A 230 -9.62 11.29 -5.43
CA GLU A 230 -9.47 11.71 -4.03
C GLU A 230 -10.59 11.11 -3.17
N LEU A 231 -10.30 10.85 -1.89
CA LEU A 231 -11.27 10.24 -0.99
C LEU A 231 -12.53 11.08 -0.85
N GLY A 232 -13.69 10.46 -1.09
CA GLY A 232 -14.99 11.09 -1.08
C GLY A 232 -15.39 11.80 -2.38
N TYR A 233 -14.54 11.75 -3.41
CA TYR A 233 -14.83 12.30 -4.74
C TYR A 233 -15.19 11.22 -5.78
N GLY A 234 -15.08 9.95 -5.40
CA GLY A 234 -15.46 8.80 -6.22
C GLY A 234 -16.79 8.18 -5.82
N ASN A 235 -16.91 6.88 -6.04
CA ASN A 235 -18.14 6.13 -5.89
C ASN A 235 -18.02 4.93 -4.91
N ILE A 236 -16.86 4.72 -4.29
CA ILE A 236 -16.69 3.66 -3.28
C ILE A 236 -17.35 4.11 -1.97
N ASP A 237 -18.08 3.23 -1.32
CA ASP A 237 -18.60 3.50 0.03
C ASP A 237 -17.49 3.40 1.08
N LEU A 238 -16.58 4.40 1.03
CA LEU A 238 -15.41 4.47 1.91
C LEU A 238 -15.79 4.59 3.39
N VAL A 239 -16.94 5.16 3.71
CA VAL A 239 -17.39 5.30 5.11
C VAL A 239 -17.63 3.93 5.72
N SER A 240 -18.36 3.04 5.02
CA SER A 240 -18.59 1.66 5.48
C SER A 240 -17.28 0.87 5.60
N LEU A 241 -16.31 1.09 4.70
CA LEU A 241 -15.00 0.43 4.77
C LEU A 241 -14.19 0.91 5.98
N VAL A 242 -14.17 2.22 6.25
CA VAL A 242 -13.50 2.77 7.43
C VAL A 242 -14.16 2.28 8.73
N GLU A 243 -15.49 2.20 8.78
CA GLU A 243 -16.18 1.64 9.94
C GLU A 243 -15.87 0.14 10.16
N GLN A 244 -15.69 -0.62 9.08
CA GLN A 244 -15.23 -2.01 9.20
C GLN A 244 -13.78 -2.09 9.68
N ALA A 245 -12.90 -1.22 9.19
CA ALA A 245 -11.51 -1.11 9.66
C ALA A 245 -11.43 -0.79 11.16
N LYS A 246 -12.28 0.13 11.66
CA LYS A 246 -12.42 0.41 13.09
C LYS A 246 -12.84 -0.80 13.90
N LYS A 247 -13.82 -1.57 13.43
CA LYS A 247 -14.34 -2.76 14.14
C LYS A 247 -13.27 -3.80 14.39
N VAL A 248 -12.34 -3.97 13.44
CA VAL A 248 -11.25 -4.95 13.56
C VAL A 248 -9.97 -4.34 14.13
N ASN A 249 -9.99 -3.06 14.51
CA ASN A 249 -8.89 -2.32 15.12
C ASN A 249 -7.61 -2.32 14.28
N VAL A 250 -7.71 -1.95 12.98
CA VAL A 250 -6.49 -1.76 12.17
C VAL A 250 -5.59 -0.67 12.78
N ASP A 251 -4.29 -0.86 12.73
CA ASP A 251 -3.33 0.09 13.31
C ASP A 251 -3.29 1.40 12.53
N ALA A 252 -3.39 1.33 11.20
CA ALA A 252 -3.38 2.52 10.34
C ALA A 252 -4.28 2.38 9.11
N VAL A 253 -4.80 3.53 8.67
CA VAL A 253 -5.42 3.73 7.34
C VAL A 253 -4.46 4.58 6.52
N ILE A 254 -4.08 4.09 5.35
CA ILE A 254 -2.98 4.61 4.54
C ILE A 254 -3.54 5.06 3.18
N LEU A 255 -3.43 6.34 2.88
CA LEU A 255 -3.80 6.85 1.56
C LEU A 255 -2.79 6.39 0.52
N GLU A 256 -3.26 5.70 -0.53
CA GLU A 256 -2.47 5.37 -1.70
C GLU A 256 -3.21 5.73 -2.99
N SER A 257 -2.58 6.53 -3.85
CA SER A 257 -3.09 6.87 -5.17
C SER A 257 -1.93 7.05 -6.15
N HIS A 258 -2.01 6.42 -7.32
CA HIS A 258 -0.91 6.40 -8.29
C HIS A 258 -1.07 7.39 -9.44
N ARG A 259 -2.27 7.87 -9.70
CA ARG A 259 -2.60 8.64 -10.91
C ARG A 259 -3.95 9.36 -10.81
N ASN A 260 -4.31 10.05 -11.88
CA ASN A 260 -5.57 10.80 -12.01
C ASN A 260 -5.73 11.89 -10.93
N TRP A 261 -4.62 12.45 -10.48
CA TRP A 261 -4.59 13.46 -9.42
C TRP A 261 -5.29 14.76 -9.80
N ALA A 262 -5.94 15.39 -8.83
CA ALA A 262 -6.51 16.73 -8.97
C ALA A 262 -5.42 17.71 -9.42
N GLU A 263 -5.74 18.50 -10.44
CA GLU A 263 -4.81 19.47 -11.03
C GLU A 263 -3.46 18.85 -11.47
N LYS A 264 -3.41 17.53 -11.68
CA LYS A 264 -2.19 16.75 -11.97
C LYS A 264 -1.14 16.84 -10.86
N SER A 265 -1.57 17.13 -9.63
CA SER A 265 -0.71 17.32 -8.46
C SER A 265 -0.99 16.26 -7.38
N PRO A 266 -0.02 15.39 -7.05
CA PRO A 266 -0.20 14.44 -5.93
C PRO A 266 -0.37 15.16 -4.59
N LEU A 267 0.26 16.32 -4.41
CA LEU A 267 0.08 17.13 -3.20
C LEU A 267 -1.35 17.64 -3.08
N LYS A 268 -1.95 18.13 -4.19
CA LYS A 268 -3.33 18.57 -4.18
C LYS A 268 -4.30 17.43 -3.87
N SER A 269 -4.08 16.26 -4.47
CA SER A 269 -4.88 15.06 -4.17
C SER A 269 -4.72 14.59 -2.73
N MET A 270 -3.51 14.67 -2.17
CA MET A 270 -3.24 14.37 -0.77
C MET A 270 -4.00 15.32 0.17
N GLU A 271 -3.96 16.64 -0.10
CA GLU A 271 -4.68 17.65 0.67
C GLU A 271 -6.20 17.43 0.66
N LEU A 272 -6.79 17.18 -0.54
CA LEU A 272 -8.23 16.91 -0.67
C LEU A 272 -8.62 15.61 0.03
N SER A 273 -7.82 14.57 -0.07
CA SER A 273 -8.06 13.29 0.62
C SER A 273 -7.91 13.42 2.14
N ALA A 274 -7.07 14.33 2.62
CA ALA A 274 -6.91 14.60 4.04
C ALA A 274 -8.21 15.09 4.71
N GLU A 275 -9.09 15.78 3.99
CA GLU A 275 -10.39 16.19 4.51
C GLU A 275 -11.24 14.99 4.92
N PHE A 276 -11.29 13.95 4.09
CA PHE A 276 -11.95 12.68 4.40
C PHE A 276 -11.26 11.96 5.57
N MET A 277 -9.93 11.84 5.52
CA MET A 277 -9.15 11.18 6.57
C MET A 277 -9.36 11.81 7.94
N ASN A 278 -9.31 13.15 8.02
CA ASN A 278 -9.50 13.88 9.26
C ASN A 278 -10.94 13.79 9.80
N ARG A 279 -11.93 13.59 8.93
CA ARG A 279 -13.33 13.47 9.32
C ARG A 279 -13.70 12.07 9.78
N TYR A 280 -13.21 11.03 9.13
CA TYR A 280 -13.69 9.65 9.32
C TYR A 280 -12.69 8.72 9.98
N VAL A 281 -11.38 8.97 9.85
CA VAL A 281 -10.32 8.14 10.46
C VAL A 281 -9.89 8.79 11.78
N GLN A 282 -10.53 8.35 12.85
CA GLN A 282 -10.28 8.84 14.23
C GLN A 282 -9.91 7.68 15.15
#